data_0540d3e4760d5ef117bea1c4e9ba9c88
#
_entry.id   0540d3e4760d5ef117bea1c4e9ba9c88
#
_cell.length_a   1.000
_cell.length_b   1.000
_cell.length_c   1.000
_cell.angle_alpha   90.00
_cell.angle_beta   90.00
_cell.angle_gamma   90.00
#
_symmetry.space_group_name_H-M   'P 1'
#
loop_
_entity.id
_entity.type
_entity.pdbx_description
1 polymer ?
#
loop_
_entity_poly.entity_id
_entity_poly.type
_entity_poly.pdbx_seq_one_letter_code
_entity_poly.pdbx_strand_id
1 'polypeptide(L)'
;MSLGNFSVSLAVKDLKASREFYETLGFAVFHDQSAHNWMILKSPTATIGLFQGMFEGNILTFNPGWDADGQPVTPFEDVRSIQKRLKSAGVEIAQEADETSTGPASFMVTDPDGNMIMIDQHVEKPT
;
A
#
# COMPACT_ATOMS: atom_id res chain seq x y z
N MET A 1 -4.29 13.55 -10.11
CA MET A 1 -2.98 13.23 -9.49
C MET A 1 -2.87 11.73 -9.25
N SER A 2 -1.69 11.19 -9.48
CA SER A 2 -1.44 9.78 -9.25
C SER A 2 -1.19 9.49 -7.76
N LEU A 3 -1.78 8.40 -7.26
CA LEU A 3 -1.50 7.91 -5.91
C LEU A 3 -0.29 6.95 -5.88
N GLY A 4 0.38 6.79 -7.04
CA GLY A 4 1.55 5.92 -7.16
C GLY A 4 1.19 4.46 -7.40
N ASN A 5 2.12 3.57 -7.05
CA ASN A 5 1.94 2.14 -7.23
C ASN A 5 0.70 1.64 -6.48
N PHE A 6 0.02 0.66 -7.06
CA PHE A 6 -1.18 0.05 -6.47
C PHE A 6 -0.94 -1.41 -6.16
N SER A 7 -1.41 -1.84 -4.98
CA SER A 7 -1.49 -3.25 -4.64
C SER A 7 -2.71 -3.51 -3.75
N VAL A 8 -3.18 -4.75 -3.75
CA VAL A 8 -4.18 -5.19 -2.78
C VAL A 8 -3.43 -5.93 -1.68
N SER A 9 -3.61 -5.49 -0.44
CA SER A 9 -3.02 -6.15 0.73
C SER A 9 -4.03 -7.13 1.29
N LEU A 10 -3.73 -8.42 1.18
CA LEU A 10 -4.62 -9.50 1.57
C LEU A 10 -4.26 -10.01 2.97
N ALA A 11 -5.25 -10.06 3.84
CA ALA A 11 -5.11 -10.72 5.14
C ALA A 11 -5.21 -12.23 4.92
N VAL A 12 -4.16 -12.97 5.24
CA VAL A 12 -4.11 -14.40 5.02
C VAL A 12 -3.90 -15.16 6.33
N LYS A 13 -4.38 -16.39 6.37
CA LYS A 13 -4.25 -17.25 7.57
C LYS A 13 -2.97 -18.08 7.54
N ASP A 14 -2.49 -18.43 6.36
CA ASP A 14 -1.31 -19.27 6.15
C ASP A 14 -0.54 -18.71 4.95
N LEU A 15 0.55 -18.01 5.24
CA LEU A 15 1.34 -17.31 4.23
C LEU A 15 1.87 -18.26 3.15
N LYS A 16 2.37 -19.43 3.55
CA LYS A 16 2.91 -20.41 2.60
C LYS A 16 1.84 -20.97 1.68
N ALA A 17 0.69 -21.32 2.23
CA ALA A 17 -0.43 -21.85 1.45
C ALA A 17 -0.94 -20.82 0.46
N SER A 18 -1.05 -19.57 0.89
CA SER A 18 -1.48 -18.47 0.02
C SER A 18 -0.47 -18.21 -1.09
N ARG A 19 0.83 -18.20 -0.77
CA ARG A 19 1.88 -18.05 -1.78
C ARG A 19 1.76 -19.14 -2.85
N GLU A 20 1.65 -20.39 -2.44
CA GLU A 20 1.55 -21.51 -3.38
C GLU A 20 0.32 -21.39 -4.27
N PHE A 21 -0.80 -20.96 -3.70
CA PHE A 21 -2.03 -20.74 -4.47
C PHE A 21 -1.83 -19.67 -5.54
N TYR A 22 -1.29 -18.52 -5.18
CA TYR A 22 -1.09 -17.42 -6.13
C TYR A 22 0.01 -17.74 -7.15
N GLU A 23 1.02 -18.50 -6.78
CA GLU A 23 2.03 -18.99 -7.74
C GLU A 23 1.37 -19.86 -8.82
N THR A 24 0.38 -20.65 -8.44
CA THR A 24 -0.39 -21.46 -9.39
C THR A 24 -1.14 -20.58 -10.41
N LEU A 25 -1.54 -19.38 -10.01
CA LEU A 25 -2.19 -18.41 -10.91
C LEU A 25 -1.20 -17.63 -11.78
N GLY A 26 0.10 -17.79 -11.55
CA GLY A 26 1.12 -17.11 -12.34
C GLY A 26 1.85 -15.98 -11.61
N PHE A 27 1.56 -15.76 -10.33
CA PHE A 27 2.32 -14.78 -9.55
C PHE A 27 3.68 -15.33 -9.17
N ALA A 28 4.64 -14.45 -9.01
CA ALA A 28 5.98 -14.79 -8.51
C ALA A 28 6.31 -13.89 -7.33
N VAL A 29 7.10 -14.40 -6.39
CA VAL A 29 7.52 -13.61 -5.24
C VAL A 29 8.42 -12.47 -5.72
N PHE A 30 8.00 -11.24 -5.40
CA PHE A 30 8.74 -10.03 -5.72
C PHE A 30 9.58 -9.55 -4.53
N HIS A 31 9.01 -9.61 -3.33
CA HIS A 31 9.71 -9.22 -2.10
C HIS A 31 9.29 -10.18 -0.99
N ASP A 32 10.24 -10.93 -0.48
CA ASP A 32 10.00 -11.95 0.54
C ASP A 32 10.39 -11.43 1.93
N GLN A 33 9.39 -11.23 2.78
CA GLN A 33 9.54 -10.91 4.19
C GLN A 33 8.83 -11.95 5.04
N SER A 34 8.91 -13.24 4.63
CA SER A 34 8.24 -14.32 5.34
C SER A 34 8.70 -14.46 6.79
N ALA A 35 9.94 -14.07 7.11
CA ALA A 35 10.41 -14.00 8.49
C ALA A 35 9.60 -13.02 9.35
N HIS A 36 8.93 -12.06 8.73
CA HIS A 36 8.06 -11.08 9.38
C HIS A 36 6.59 -11.29 9.03
N ASN A 37 6.24 -12.45 8.47
CA ASN A 37 4.88 -12.87 8.14
C ASN A 37 4.21 -12.10 7.01
N TRP A 38 4.98 -11.59 6.05
CA TRP A 38 4.40 -10.98 4.86
C TRP A 38 5.30 -11.13 3.64
N MET A 39 4.72 -10.94 2.46
CA MET A 39 5.47 -10.90 1.20
C MET A 39 4.67 -10.19 0.12
N ILE A 40 5.37 -9.73 -0.92
CA ILE A 40 4.76 -9.11 -2.08
C ILE A 40 4.95 -10.03 -3.28
N LEU A 41 3.87 -10.27 -4.01
CA LEU A 41 3.86 -11.10 -5.22
C LEU A 41 3.44 -10.26 -6.41
N LYS A 42 3.96 -10.57 -7.59
CA LYS A 42 3.60 -9.90 -8.83
C LYS A 42 3.32 -10.90 -9.94
N SER A 43 2.31 -10.59 -10.75
CA SER A 43 2.20 -11.04 -12.13
C SER A 43 2.55 -9.83 -12.99
N PRO A 44 2.67 -9.92 -14.32
CA PRO A 44 3.26 -8.82 -15.11
C PRO A 44 2.73 -7.42 -14.81
N THR A 45 1.43 -7.27 -14.52
CA THR A 45 0.84 -5.95 -14.28
C THR A 45 0.09 -5.84 -12.95
N ALA A 46 -0.01 -6.94 -12.19
CA ALA A 46 -0.74 -6.96 -10.93
C ALA A 46 0.20 -7.20 -9.76
N THR A 47 -0.05 -6.49 -8.66
CA THR A 47 0.72 -6.62 -7.43
C THR A 47 -0.22 -6.92 -6.29
N ILE A 48 0.11 -7.93 -5.47
CA ILE A 48 -0.61 -8.23 -4.24
C ILE A 48 0.38 -8.36 -3.09
N GLY A 49 -0.07 -8.00 -1.88
CA GLY A 49 0.68 -8.27 -0.66
C GLY A 49 -0.04 -9.34 0.14
N LEU A 50 0.70 -10.27 0.71
CA LEU A 50 0.15 -11.29 1.60
C LEU A 50 0.64 -11.00 3.00
N PHE A 51 -0.28 -10.84 3.95
CA PHE A 51 0.05 -10.46 5.33
C PHE A 51 -0.64 -11.41 6.30
N GLN A 52 0.14 -12.14 7.08
CA GLN A 52 -0.39 -13.11 8.04
C GLN A 52 -0.44 -12.50 9.43
N GLY A 53 -1.65 -12.45 10.01
CA GLY A 53 -1.83 -12.02 11.40
C GLY A 53 -1.59 -10.54 11.69
N MET A 54 -1.60 -9.69 10.67
CA MET A 54 -1.29 -8.26 10.83
C MET A 54 -2.54 -7.36 10.87
N PHE A 55 -3.60 -7.77 10.21
CA PHE A 55 -4.85 -7.00 10.16
C PHE A 55 -6.00 -7.92 9.73
N GLU A 56 -7.23 -7.43 9.90
CA GLU A 56 -8.43 -8.11 9.42
C GLU A 56 -8.98 -7.35 8.21
N GLY A 57 -9.51 -8.11 7.23
CA GLY A 57 -10.02 -7.52 6.01
C GLY A 57 -8.91 -7.12 5.05
N ASN A 58 -9.27 -6.93 3.80
CA ASN A 58 -8.30 -6.58 2.76
C ASN A 58 -8.19 -5.07 2.63
N ILE A 59 -7.04 -4.58 2.19
CA ILE A 59 -6.74 -3.16 2.10
C ILE A 59 -6.28 -2.84 0.67
N LEU A 60 -6.88 -1.79 0.08
CA LEU A 60 -6.39 -1.23 -1.17
C LEU A 60 -5.23 -0.30 -0.80
N THR A 61 -4.03 -0.58 -1.33
CA THR A 61 -2.82 0.13 -0.93
C THR A 61 -2.23 0.89 -2.11
N PHE A 62 -1.90 2.16 -1.88
CA PHE A 62 -1.22 3.01 -2.87
C PHE A 62 0.08 3.53 -2.30
N ASN A 63 1.10 3.66 -3.16
CA ASN A 63 2.44 4.05 -2.74
C ASN A 63 2.91 5.29 -3.50
N PRO A 64 2.63 6.50 -2.99
CA PRO A 64 3.16 7.73 -3.62
C PRO A 64 4.68 7.67 -3.71
N GLY A 65 5.22 8.13 -4.85
CA GLY A 65 6.65 8.13 -5.09
C GLY A 65 7.19 6.86 -5.74
N TRP A 66 6.36 5.84 -5.93
CA TRP A 66 6.74 4.60 -6.62
C TRP A 66 5.92 4.40 -7.89
N ASP A 67 6.55 3.81 -8.91
CA ASP A 67 5.85 3.33 -10.10
C ASP A 67 5.35 1.89 -9.89
N ALA A 68 4.76 1.32 -10.94
CA ALA A 68 4.18 -0.04 -10.88
C ALA A 68 5.22 -1.14 -10.60
N ASP A 69 6.50 -0.85 -10.74
CA ASP A 69 7.59 -1.79 -10.46
C ASP A 69 8.26 -1.51 -9.12
N GLY A 70 7.66 -0.65 -8.29
CA GLY A 70 8.20 -0.30 -6.98
C GLY A 70 9.47 0.54 -7.05
N GLN A 71 9.72 1.20 -8.18
CA GLN A 71 10.89 2.05 -8.37
C GLN A 71 10.55 3.51 -8.07
N PRO A 72 11.47 4.26 -7.44
CA PRO A 72 11.22 5.68 -7.16
C PRO A 72 10.95 6.48 -8.43
N VAL A 73 9.98 7.38 -8.35
CA VAL A 73 9.67 8.32 -9.45
C VAL A 73 9.61 9.74 -8.92
N THR A 74 9.92 10.71 -9.77
CA THR A 74 9.77 12.14 -9.48
C THR A 74 9.28 12.84 -10.74
N PRO A 75 8.42 13.87 -10.62
CA PRO A 75 7.79 14.34 -9.39
C PRO A 75 6.65 13.42 -8.95
N PHE A 76 6.26 13.54 -7.69
CA PHE A 76 5.07 12.86 -7.17
C PHE A 76 4.41 13.74 -6.09
N GLU A 77 3.14 13.47 -5.81
CA GLU A 77 2.44 14.16 -4.73
C GLU A 77 2.75 13.48 -3.39
N ASP A 78 3.35 14.22 -2.46
CA ASP A 78 3.70 13.69 -1.13
C ASP A 78 2.45 13.26 -0.35
N VAL A 79 2.59 12.21 0.45
CA VAL A 79 1.48 11.65 1.24
C VAL A 79 0.83 12.70 2.15
N ARG A 80 1.61 13.62 2.73
CA ARG A 80 1.09 14.68 3.59
C ARG A 80 0.30 15.72 2.80
N SER A 81 0.70 16.00 1.57
CA SER A 81 -0.06 16.86 0.66
C SER A 81 -1.37 16.23 0.23
N ILE A 82 -1.35 14.93 -0.05
CA ILE A 82 -2.57 14.17 -0.37
C ILE A 82 -3.53 14.23 0.81
N GLN A 83 -3.05 13.98 2.02
CA GLN A 83 -3.86 14.04 3.24
C GLN A 83 -4.53 15.40 3.41
N LYS A 84 -3.75 16.48 3.27
CA LYS A 84 -4.29 17.86 3.37
C LYS A 84 -5.36 18.12 2.32
N ARG A 85 -5.12 17.68 1.08
CA ARG A 85 -6.07 17.84 -0.02
C ARG A 85 -7.38 17.10 0.27
N LEU A 86 -7.30 15.89 0.79
CA LEU A 86 -8.49 15.10 1.12
C LEU A 86 -9.26 15.71 2.27
N LYS A 87 -8.58 16.18 3.32
CA LYS A 87 -9.22 16.89 4.42
C LYS A 87 -9.96 18.12 3.93
N SER A 88 -9.34 18.91 3.05
CA SER A 88 -9.96 20.10 2.46
C SER A 88 -11.19 19.75 1.64
N ALA A 89 -11.24 18.56 1.07
CA ALA A 89 -12.39 18.08 0.31
C ALA A 89 -13.47 17.43 1.21
N GLY A 90 -13.28 17.42 2.52
CA GLY A 90 -14.26 16.88 3.46
C GLY A 90 -14.12 15.40 3.75
N VAL A 91 -13.01 14.77 3.32
CA VAL A 91 -12.77 13.35 3.60
C VAL A 91 -12.26 13.19 5.02
N GLU A 92 -12.89 12.27 5.77
CA GLU A 92 -12.45 11.92 7.12
C GLU A 92 -11.28 10.95 7.04
N ILE A 93 -10.19 11.26 7.76
CA ILE A 93 -9.00 10.41 7.79
C ILE A 93 -9.10 9.50 9.02
N ALA A 94 -9.11 8.19 8.80
CA ALA A 94 -9.26 7.22 9.89
C ALA A 94 -8.00 7.13 10.75
N GLN A 95 -6.82 7.23 10.11
CA GLN A 95 -5.54 7.23 10.80
C GLN A 95 -4.65 8.21 10.05
N GLU A 96 -4.22 9.28 10.70
CA GLU A 96 -3.49 10.37 10.05
C GLU A 96 -1.98 10.16 10.05
N ALA A 97 -1.35 10.64 8.96
CA ALA A 97 0.10 10.80 8.91
C ALA A 97 0.48 12.08 9.67
N ASP A 98 1.69 12.09 10.24
CA ASP A 98 2.25 13.29 10.86
C ASP A 98 2.69 14.27 9.76
N GLU A 99 1.95 15.37 9.61
CA GLU A 99 2.22 16.35 8.56
C GLU A 99 3.50 17.16 8.78
N THR A 100 4.11 17.05 9.94
CA THR A 100 5.38 17.73 10.24
C THR A 100 6.60 16.86 9.94
N SER A 101 6.40 15.56 9.70
CA SER A 101 7.49 14.63 9.36
C SER A 101 7.93 14.79 7.91
N THR A 102 9.11 14.25 7.57
CA THR A 102 9.68 14.32 6.23
C THR A 102 10.05 12.96 5.65
N GLY A 103 10.04 11.92 6.46
CA GLY A 103 10.35 10.55 6.05
C GLY A 103 9.13 9.82 5.51
N PRO A 104 9.24 8.49 5.38
CA PRO A 104 8.10 7.65 5.02
C PRO A 104 6.93 7.86 5.98
N ALA A 105 5.72 7.85 5.45
CA ALA A 105 4.51 8.07 6.24
C ALA A 105 3.30 7.46 5.54
N SER A 106 2.25 7.22 6.31
CA SER A 106 1.02 6.65 5.77
C SER A 106 -0.21 7.23 6.44
N PHE A 107 -1.35 7.15 5.75
CA PHE A 107 -2.64 7.42 6.34
C PHE A 107 -3.67 6.45 5.80
N MET A 108 -4.81 6.33 6.48
CA MET A 108 -5.88 5.42 6.08
C MET A 108 -7.20 6.16 5.99
N VAL A 109 -7.99 5.78 4.99
CA VAL A 109 -9.37 6.25 4.82
C VAL A 109 -10.26 5.03 4.53
N THR A 110 -11.57 5.21 4.65
CA THR A 110 -12.54 4.22 4.20
C THR A 110 -13.41 4.84 3.13
N ASP A 111 -13.80 4.04 2.14
CA ASP A 111 -14.75 4.50 1.13
C ASP A 111 -16.18 4.47 1.71
N PRO A 112 -17.21 4.92 0.94
CA PRO A 112 -18.58 4.96 1.45
C PRO A 112 -19.14 3.61 1.88
N ASP A 113 -18.58 2.51 1.39
CA ASP A 113 -19.05 1.15 1.70
C ASP A 113 -18.17 0.46 2.75
N GLY A 114 -17.21 1.19 3.34
CA GLY A 114 -16.36 0.64 4.39
C GLY A 114 -15.11 -0.06 3.93
N ASN A 115 -14.77 0.01 2.64
CA ASN A 115 -13.52 -0.57 2.15
C ASN A 115 -12.33 0.26 2.63
N MET A 116 -11.32 -0.40 3.18
CA MET A 116 -10.13 0.27 3.69
C MET A 116 -9.17 0.61 2.57
N ILE A 117 -8.65 1.84 2.60
CA ILE A 117 -7.67 2.34 1.64
C ILE A 117 -6.50 2.91 2.43
N MET A 118 -5.29 2.45 2.11
CA MET A 118 -4.06 2.94 2.74
C MET A 118 -3.22 3.69 1.70
N ILE A 119 -2.81 4.89 2.05
CA ILE A 119 -1.84 5.64 1.25
C ILE A 119 -0.53 5.56 2.04
N ASP A 120 0.42 4.79 1.51
CA ASP A 120 1.61 4.36 2.23
C ASP A 120 2.87 4.72 1.44
N GLN A 121 3.48 5.85 1.78
CA GLN A 121 4.66 6.36 1.10
C GLN A 121 5.92 5.79 1.76
N HIS A 122 6.73 5.09 0.99
CA HIS A 122 7.97 4.48 1.48
C HIS A 122 9.21 5.32 1.22
N VAL A 123 9.07 6.38 0.42
CA VAL A 123 10.18 7.28 0.09
C VAL A 123 10.09 8.57 0.91
N GLU A 124 11.20 9.29 0.96
CA GLU A 124 11.26 10.58 1.64
C GLU A 124 10.36 11.60 0.94
N LYS A 125 9.94 12.62 1.69
CA LYS A 125 9.24 13.77 1.13
C LYS A 125 10.13 14.41 0.05
N PRO A 126 9.57 14.70 -1.15
CA PRO A 126 10.34 15.36 -2.19
C PRO A 126 10.76 16.77 -1.75
N THR A 127 11.97 17.15 -2.15
CA THR A 127 12.51 18.49 -1.86
C THR A 127 12.02 19.53 -2.85
#